data_72d2905708f7437d03663dbd9dc0fb34
#
_entry.id   72d2905708f7437d03663dbd9dc0fb34
#
_cell.length_a   1.000
_cell.length_b   1.000
_cell.length_c   1.000
_cell.angle_alpha   90.00
_cell.angle_beta   90.00
_cell.angle_gamma   90.00
#
_symmetry.space_group_name_H-M   'P 1'
#
loop_
_entity.id
_entity.type
_entity.pdbx_description
1 polymer ?
#
loop_
_entity_poly.entity_id
_entity_poly.type
_entity_poly.pdbx_seq_one_letter_code
_entity_poly.pdbx_strand_id
1 'polypeptide(L)'
;MGGAGGYAAVGDTVLLDERMPAEHVRVLTALWEDLDAFYVWQGPDQMGPSRGYLEFFVPRAGFNPEDWVEYAQSVTPFVVGVEGGSFTKVTAYVPTENASMERVSAALPDGYRAVIGSVGAAGYVPFEVLPDRLSKAVGMEAVCEHIGVPMSRTVAIGDSNNDVEAVARAAVGVSIGDGCEALVEVADIVAPAVSADGLAWALAAAGLIDGAPSPA
;
A
#
# COMPACT_ATOMS: atom_id res chain seq x y z
N MET A 1 5.56 -8.45 4.83
CA MET A 1 4.37 -7.93 4.12
C MET A 1 4.12 -6.53 4.59
N GLY A 2 4.57 -5.55 3.83
CA GLY A 2 4.36 -4.14 4.14
C GLY A 2 2.99 -3.73 3.61
N GLY A 3 2.02 -3.63 4.46
CA GLY A 3 0.75 -3.07 4.05
C GLY A 3 0.54 -1.73 4.72
N ALA A 4 0.24 -0.68 3.96
CA ALA A 4 -0.49 0.47 4.48
C ALA A 4 -1.94 0.03 4.80
N GLY A 5 -2.08 -0.99 5.58
CA GLY A 5 -3.34 -1.52 6.07
C GLY A 5 -3.32 -1.47 7.59
N GLY A 6 -4.42 -1.70 8.22
CA GLY A 6 -4.54 -1.70 9.67
C GLY A 6 -3.81 -2.85 10.38
N TYR A 7 -2.63 -3.25 9.94
CA TYR A 7 -1.87 -4.33 10.55
C TYR A 7 -0.37 -4.02 10.61
N ALA A 8 0.21 -4.21 11.79
CA ALA A 8 1.65 -4.19 12.01
C ALA A 8 2.04 -5.25 13.04
N ALA A 9 3.17 -5.93 12.82
CA ALA A 9 3.71 -6.93 13.74
C ALA A 9 5.24 -6.93 13.73
N VAL A 10 5.84 -7.31 14.87
CA VAL A 10 7.28 -7.57 15.02
C VAL A 10 7.45 -9.00 15.53
N GLY A 11 8.03 -9.87 14.70
CA GLY A 11 8.01 -11.31 14.95
C GLY A 11 6.58 -11.81 15.10
N ASP A 12 6.29 -12.51 16.19
CA ASP A 12 4.95 -13.02 16.52
C ASP A 12 4.08 -12.02 17.30
N THR A 13 4.60 -10.82 17.61
CA THR A 13 3.87 -9.79 18.37
C THR A 13 3.11 -8.88 17.42
N VAL A 14 1.78 -8.95 17.49
CA VAL A 14 0.89 -8.04 16.76
C VAL A 14 0.81 -6.71 17.52
N LEU A 15 1.18 -5.61 16.84
CA LEU A 15 1.16 -4.25 17.37
C LEU A 15 -0.09 -3.49 16.98
N LEU A 16 -0.62 -3.80 15.80
CA LEU A 16 -1.78 -3.17 15.21
C LEU A 16 -2.55 -4.22 14.41
N ASP A 17 -3.84 -4.39 14.66
CA ASP A 17 -4.74 -5.23 13.86
C ASP A 17 -6.13 -4.59 13.84
N GLU A 18 -6.33 -3.71 12.86
CA GLU A 18 -7.58 -3.00 12.69
C GLU A 18 -8.37 -3.56 11.51
N ARG A 19 -9.34 -4.40 11.84
CA ARG A 19 -10.20 -5.01 10.83
C ARG A 19 -11.40 -4.12 10.52
N MET A 20 -11.77 -4.09 9.24
CA MET A 20 -12.99 -3.41 8.81
C MET A 20 -14.23 -4.16 9.31
N PRO A 21 -15.23 -3.49 9.89
CA PRO A 21 -16.53 -4.09 10.20
C PRO A 21 -17.15 -4.74 8.98
N ALA A 22 -17.77 -5.90 9.14
CA ALA A 22 -18.38 -6.65 8.03
C ALA A 22 -19.45 -5.84 7.27
N GLU A 23 -20.11 -4.90 7.95
CA GLU A 23 -21.07 -3.97 7.34
C GLU A 23 -20.39 -3.00 6.36
N HIS A 24 -19.19 -2.48 6.72
CA HIS A 24 -18.41 -1.60 5.83
C HIS A 24 -17.85 -2.39 4.64
N VAL A 25 -17.40 -3.62 4.87
CA VAL A 25 -16.98 -4.52 3.78
C VAL A 25 -18.13 -4.70 2.78
N ARG A 26 -19.37 -4.94 3.25
CA ARG A 26 -20.53 -5.09 2.36
C ARG A 26 -20.87 -3.81 1.60
N VAL A 27 -20.87 -2.65 2.26
CA VAL A 27 -21.15 -1.35 1.62
C VAL A 27 -20.13 -1.06 0.53
N LEU A 28 -18.84 -1.22 0.82
CA LEU A 28 -17.78 -0.97 -0.15
C LEU A 28 -17.76 -2.01 -1.27
N THR A 29 -18.06 -3.27 -0.98
CA THR A 29 -18.21 -4.30 -2.02
C THR A 29 -19.29 -3.92 -3.02
N ALA A 30 -20.46 -3.48 -2.54
CA ALA A 30 -21.56 -3.03 -3.41
C ALA A 30 -21.16 -1.79 -4.26
N LEU A 31 -20.38 -0.86 -3.69
CA LEU A 31 -19.82 0.27 -4.44
C LEU A 31 -18.92 -0.20 -5.59
N TRP A 32 -18.02 -1.15 -5.33
CA TRP A 32 -17.12 -1.66 -6.34
C TRP A 32 -17.85 -2.40 -7.47
N GLU A 33 -18.90 -3.14 -7.12
CA GLU A 33 -19.76 -3.81 -8.10
C GLU A 33 -20.53 -2.79 -8.97
N ASP A 34 -21.03 -1.71 -8.38
CA ASP A 34 -21.73 -0.62 -9.11
C ASP A 34 -20.78 0.19 -10.02
N LEU A 35 -19.49 0.17 -9.73
CA LEU A 35 -18.43 0.80 -10.54
C LEU A 35 -17.80 -0.15 -11.58
N ASP A 36 -18.30 -1.38 -11.72
CA ASP A 36 -17.72 -2.43 -12.56
C ASP A 36 -16.23 -2.70 -12.24
N ALA A 37 -15.84 -2.57 -10.97
CA ALA A 37 -14.47 -2.71 -10.53
C ALA A 37 -14.07 -4.17 -10.31
N PHE A 38 -12.82 -4.49 -10.60
CA PHE A 38 -12.16 -5.64 -10.00
C PHE A 38 -11.55 -5.22 -8.66
N TYR A 39 -11.73 -6.01 -7.62
CA TYR A 39 -11.22 -5.65 -6.30
C TYR A 39 -10.61 -6.85 -5.58
N VAL A 40 -9.76 -6.54 -4.60
CA VAL A 40 -9.24 -7.52 -3.65
C VAL A 40 -9.28 -6.94 -2.24
N TRP A 41 -10.00 -7.60 -1.36
CA TRP A 41 -9.94 -7.40 0.07
C TRP A 41 -8.68 -8.02 0.62
N GLN A 42 -8.01 -7.35 1.55
CA GLN A 42 -6.72 -7.78 2.08
C GLN A 42 -6.73 -7.72 3.60
N GLY A 43 -6.29 -8.81 4.21
CA GLY A 43 -5.95 -8.92 5.61
C GLY A 43 -4.56 -9.52 5.77
N PRO A 44 -4.02 -9.62 6.98
CA PRO A 44 -2.68 -10.17 7.20
C PRO A 44 -2.59 -11.67 6.85
N ASP A 45 -3.70 -12.38 6.89
CA ASP A 45 -3.83 -13.82 6.72
C ASP A 45 -4.92 -14.24 5.72
N GLN A 46 -5.56 -13.28 5.08
CA GLN A 46 -6.70 -13.52 4.18
C GLN A 46 -6.70 -12.58 2.99
N MET A 47 -7.20 -13.08 1.87
CA MET A 47 -7.50 -12.30 0.68
C MET A 47 -8.92 -12.62 0.19
N GLY A 48 -9.70 -11.60 -0.12
CA GLY A 48 -11.05 -11.72 -0.68
C GLY A 48 -11.12 -11.09 -2.08
N PRO A 49 -10.66 -11.78 -3.12
CA PRO A 49 -10.73 -11.25 -4.48
C PRO A 49 -12.16 -11.29 -5.03
N SER A 50 -12.52 -10.30 -5.85
CA SER A 50 -13.70 -10.36 -6.69
C SER A 50 -13.56 -11.47 -7.74
N ARG A 51 -14.70 -11.90 -8.27
CA ARG A 51 -14.69 -12.93 -9.33
C ARG A 51 -13.89 -12.44 -10.54
N GLY A 52 -12.93 -13.24 -10.98
CA GLY A 52 -12.07 -12.92 -12.12
C GLY A 52 -10.94 -11.93 -11.81
N TYR A 53 -10.74 -11.54 -10.55
CA TYR A 53 -9.67 -10.60 -10.17
C TYR A 53 -8.27 -11.09 -10.58
N LEU A 54 -7.94 -12.35 -10.36
CA LEU A 54 -6.61 -12.87 -10.69
C LEU A 54 -6.37 -12.87 -12.20
N GLU A 55 -7.35 -13.29 -12.99
CA GLU A 55 -7.31 -13.28 -14.46
C GLU A 55 -7.24 -11.86 -15.02
N PHE A 56 -7.85 -10.91 -14.32
CA PHE A 56 -7.79 -9.49 -14.66
C PHE A 56 -6.43 -8.89 -14.32
N PHE A 57 -5.98 -9.05 -13.08
CA PHE A 57 -4.86 -8.29 -12.50
C PHE A 57 -3.52 -8.70 -13.12
N VAL A 58 -3.27 -9.98 -13.18
CA VAL A 58 -1.95 -10.52 -13.50
C VAL A 58 -1.41 -10.07 -14.86
N PRO A 59 -2.16 -10.17 -15.98
CA PRO A 59 -1.66 -9.69 -17.26
C PRO A 59 -1.45 -8.18 -17.33
N ARG A 60 -2.10 -7.42 -16.44
CA ARG A 60 -2.07 -5.94 -16.41
C ARG A 60 -1.06 -5.38 -15.45
N ALA A 61 -0.67 -6.13 -14.44
CA ALA A 61 0.36 -5.74 -13.48
C ALA A 61 1.80 -5.88 -14.04
N GLY A 62 1.94 -6.36 -15.27
CA GLY A 62 3.24 -6.51 -15.94
C GLY A 62 4.03 -7.74 -15.50
N PHE A 63 3.41 -8.68 -14.82
CA PHE A 63 4.03 -9.97 -14.52
C PHE A 63 4.22 -10.78 -15.79
N ASN A 64 5.35 -11.47 -15.89
CA ASN A 64 5.50 -12.49 -16.91
C ASN A 64 4.69 -13.76 -16.53
N PRO A 65 4.41 -14.66 -17.50
CA PRO A 65 3.57 -15.84 -17.23
C PRO A 65 4.11 -16.79 -16.15
N GLU A 66 5.44 -16.83 -15.94
CA GLU A 66 6.07 -17.66 -14.90
C GLU A 66 5.88 -17.08 -13.52
N ASP A 67 6.12 -15.77 -13.36
CA ASP A 67 5.87 -15.03 -12.11
C ASP A 67 4.40 -15.09 -11.72
N TRP A 68 3.52 -15.15 -12.71
CA TRP A 68 2.08 -15.28 -12.45
C TRP A 68 1.71 -16.58 -11.78
N VAL A 69 2.24 -17.69 -12.25
CA VAL A 69 1.97 -19.01 -11.65
C VAL A 69 2.43 -19.02 -10.20
N GLU A 70 3.61 -18.47 -9.93
CA GLU A 70 4.15 -18.36 -8.57
C GLU A 70 3.28 -17.47 -7.69
N TYR A 71 2.89 -16.28 -8.19
CA TYR A 71 1.99 -15.38 -7.47
C TYR A 71 0.65 -16.06 -7.16
N ALA A 72 -0.02 -16.64 -8.14
CA ALA A 72 -1.30 -17.30 -7.95
C ALA A 72 -1.21 -18.44 -6.93
N GLN A 73 -0.15 -19.25 -6.98
CA GLN A 73 0.09 -20.31 -6.01
C GLN A 73 0.35 -19.78 -4.61
N SER A 74 1.06 -18.66 -4.48
CA SER A 74 1.38 -18.05 -3.18
C SER A 74 0.16 -17.45 -2.48
N VAL A 75 -0.80 -16.92 -3.22
CA VAL A 75 -2.00 -16.26 -2.66
C VAL A 75 -3.19 -17.21 -2.46
N THR A 76 -3.28 -18.27 -3.26
CA THR A 76 -4.43 -19.21 -3.22
C THR A 76 -4.74 -19.77 -1.82
N PRO A 77 -3.77 -20.15 -0.98
CA PRO A 77 -4.04 -20.65 0.37
C PRO A 77 -4.75 -19.65 1.29
N PHE A 78 -4.68 -18.36 0.98
CA PHE A 78 -5.25 -17.27 1.77
C PHE A 78 -6.58 -16.75 1.23
N VAL A 79 -7.02 -17.26 0.08
CA VAL A 79 -8.28 -16.82 -0.55
C VAL A 79 -9.49 -17.33 0.23
N VAL A 80 -10.36 -16.38 0.60
CA VAL A 80 -11.63 -16.64 1.31
C VAL A 80 -12.77 -15.92 0.62
N GLY A 81 -14.01 -16.32 0.90
CA GLY A 81 -15.18 -15.57 0.47
C GLY A 81 -15.25 -14.22 1.20
N VAL A 82 -15.63 -13.17 0.48
CA VAL A 82 -15.69 -11.81 1.04
C VAL A 82 -16.63 -11.72 2.25
N GLU A 83 -17.79 -12.41 2.20
CA GLU A 83 -18.78 -12.39 3.28
C GLU A 83 -18.29 -12.97 4.62
N GLY A 84 -17.33 -13.90 4.57
CA GLY A 84 -16.78 -14.57 5.76
C GLY A 84 -15.37 -14.08 6.13
N GLY A 85 -14.82 -13.14 5.36
CA GLY A 85 -13.47 -12.66 5.54
C GLY A 85 -13.35 -11.56 6.61
N SER A 86 -12.12 -11.36 7.07
CA SER A 86 -11.73 -10.34 8.04
C SER A 86 -10.56 -9.53 7.46
N PHE A 87 -10.84 -8.31 7.02
CA PHE A 87 -9.94 -7.52 6.19
C PHE A 87 -9.56 -6.19 6.84
N THR A 88 -8.40 -5.67 6.48
CA THR A 88 -7.88 -4.39 6.96
C THR A 88 -7.93 -3.29 5.89
N LYS A 89 -7.97 -3.66 4.61
CA LYS A 89 -8.08 -2.74 3.48
C LYS A 89 -8.69 -3.41 2.25
N VAL A 90 -9.06 -2.61 1.27
CA VAL A 90 -9.41 -3.06 -0.08
C VAL A 90 -8.62 -2.27 -1.11
N THR A 91 -8.21 -2.93 -2.19
CA THR A 91 -7.75 -2.30 -3.42
C THR A 91 -8.77 -2.62 -4.52
N ALA A 92 -9.31 -1.59 -5.15
CA ALA A 92 -10.28 -1.70 -6.23
C ALA A 92 -9.75 -1.03 -7.50
N TYR A 93 -9.80 -1.75 -8.60
CA TYR A 93 -9.43 -1.28 -9.94
C TYR A 93 -10.71 -0.90 -10.68
N VAL A 94 -10.98 0.40 -10.74
CA VAL A 94 -12.18 0.96 -11.36
C VAL A 94 -11.85 1.32 -12.80
N PRO A 95 -12.67 0.91 -13.81
CA PRO A 95 -12.50 1.35 -15.20
C PRO A 95 -12.35 2.87 -15.28
N THR A 96 -11.41 3.37 -16.08
CA THR A 96 -11.07 4.80 -16.15
C THR A 96 -12.29 5.68 -16.39
N GLU A 97 -13.24 5.23 -17.20
CA GLU A 97 -14.50 5.94 -17.51
C GLU A 97 -15.45 6.04 -16.32
N ASN A 98 -15.37 5.13 -15.34
CA ASN A 98 -16.17 5.12 -14.12
C ASN A 98 -15.44 5.72 -12.92
N ALA A 99 -14.12 5.95 -13.05
CA ALA A 99 -13.26 6.36 -11.95
C ALA A 99 -13.46 7.84 -11.59
N SER A 100 -13.89 8.09 -10.35
CA SER A 100 -14.02 9.43 -9.78
C SER A 100 -13.67 9.39 -8.30
N MET A 101 -12.63 10.10 -7.90
CA MET A 101 -12.26 10.24 -6.48
C MET A 101 -13.40 10.85 -5.66
N GLU A 102 -14.10 11.84 -6.21
CA GLU A 102 -15.25 12.47 -5.55
C GLU A 102 -16.37 11.45 -5.30
N ARG A 103 -16.74 10.65 -6.31
CA ARG A 103 -17.78 9.62 -6.18
C ARG A 103 -17.37 8.54 -5.17
N VAL A 104 -16.15 8.07 -5.24
CA VAL A 104 -15.63 7.07 -4.29
C VAL A 104 -15.64 7.66 -2.88
N SER A 105 -15.07 8.84 -2.67
CA SER A 105 -14.99 9.46 -1.33
C SER A 105 -16.36 9.74 -0.73
N ALA A 106 -17.34 10.15 -1.54
CA ALA A 106 -18.71 10.41 -1.07
C ALA A 106 -19.47 9.15 -0.64
N ALA A 107 -19.04 7.98 -1.09
CA ALA A 107 -19.67 6.70 -0.77
C ALA A 107 -18.94 5.94 0.37
N LEU A 108 -17.81 6.46 0.87
CA LEU A 108 -17.10 5.82 1.97
C LEU A 108 -17.90 5.93 3.27
N PRO A 109 -17.89 4.89 4.11
CA PRO A 109 -18.31 5.01 5.49
C PRO A 109 -17.46 6.05 6.25
N ASP A 110 -18.00 6.65 7.30
CA ASP A 110 -17.27 7.58 8.17
C ASP A 110 -15.99 6.92 8.72
N GLY A 111 -14.90 7.68 8.77
CA GLY A 111 -13.62 7.23 9.27
C GLY A 111 -12.76 6.45 8.26
N TYR A 112 -13.12 6.50 6.98
CA TYR A 112 -12.32 5.91 5.89
C TYR A 112 -11.91 6.96 4.87
N ARG A 113 -10.77 6.72 4.25
CA ARG A 113 -10.27 7.50 3.11
C ARG A 113 -9.94 6.60 1.94
N ALA A 114 -10.05 7.15 0.73
CA ALA A 114 -9.53 6.55 -0.48
C ALA A 114 -8.25 7.26 -0.91
N VAL A 115 -7.29 6.49 -1.39
CA VAL A 115 -6.08 7.00 -2.05
C VAL A 115 -5.89 6.29 -3.38
N ILE A 116 -5.16 6.91 -4.30
CA ILE A 116 -4.74 6.22 -5.53
C ILE A 116 -3.61 5.26 -5.17
N GLY A 117 -3.81 3.99 -5.50
CA GLY A 117 -2.82 2.94 -5.28
C GLY A 117 -1.62 3.07 -6.22
N SER A 118 -0.47 2.54 -5.79
CA SER A 118 0.78 2.60 -6.56
C SER A 118 0.88 1.58 -7.69
N VAL A 119 0.15 0.46 -7.60
CA VAL A 119 0.17 -0.59 -8.63
C VAL A 119 -0.94 -0.33 -9.63
N GLY A 120 -0.59 0.19 -10.80
CA GLY A 120 -1.52 0.48 -11.88
C GLY A 120 -1.96 -0.78 -12.66
N ALA A 121 -3.09 -0.66 -13.36
CA ALA A 121 -3.55 -1.60 -14.36
C ALA A 121 -4.05 -0.81 -15.58
N ALA A 122 -3.61 -1.16 -16.78
CA ALA A 122 -3.96 -0.42 -17.99
C ALA A 122 -5.48 -0.32 -18.18
N GLY A 123 -6.01 0.90 -18.32
CA GLY A 123 -7.43 1.20 -18.47
C GLY A 123 -8.22 1.25 -17.16
N TYR A 124 -7.53 1.21 -16.00
CA TYR A 124 -8.15 1.24 -14.68
C TYR A 124 -7.42 2.17 -13.73
N VAL A 125 -8.17 2.75 -12.80
CA VAL A 125 -7.63 3.55 -11.69
C VAL A 125 -7.67 2.70 -10.42
N PRO A 126 -6.54 2.45 -9.76
CA PRO A 126 -6.50 1.72 -8.50
C PRO A 126 -6.91 2.64 -7.33
N PHE A 127 -7.96 2.28 -6.62
CA PHE A 127 -8.34 2.92 -5.36
C PHE A 127 -8.00 2.00 -4.19
N GLU A 128 -7.23 2.50 -3.23
CA GLU A 128 -7.06 1.84 -1.94
C GLU A 128 -7.93 2.54 -0.90
N VAL A 129 -8.74 1.76 -0.17
CA VAL A 129 -9.56 2.26 0.93
C VAL A 129 -9.06 1.65 2.24
N LEU A 130 -8.81 2.54 3.20
CA LEU A 130 -8.28 2.20 4.53
C LEU A 130 -8.86 3.18 5.56
N PRO A 131 -8.84 2.83 6.87
CA PRO A 131 -9.19 3.76 7.92
C PRO A 131 -8.36 5.04 7.83
N ASP A 132 -9.00 6.21 7.97
CA ASP A 132 -8.39 7.53 7.80
C ASP A 132 -7.27 7.83 8.81
N ARG A 133 -7.38 7.24 10.03
CA ARG A 133 -6.39 7.35 11.10
C ARG A 133 -5.15 6.48 10.90
N LEU A 134 -5.15 5.60 9.90
CA LEU A 134 -4.06 4.67 9.65
C LEU A 134 -3.21 5.09 8.47
N SER A 135 -1.90 4.94 8.65
CA SER A 135 -0.90 5.16 7.60
C SER A 135 0.36 4.34 7.90
N LYS A 136 1.30 4.33 6.97
CA LYS A 136 2.63 3.74 7.20
C LYS A 136 3.35 4.41 8.37
N ALA A 137 3.12 5.71 8.61
CA ALA A 137 3.68 6.43 9.74
C ALA A 137 3.18 5.87 11.08
N VAL A 138 1.88 5.61 11.21
CA VAL A 138 1.30 5.00 12.40
C VAL A 138 1.88 3.61 12.67
N GLY A 139 2.06 2.81 11.62
CA GLY A 139 2.76 1.51 11.73
C GLY A 139 4.20 1.66 12.20
N MET A 140 4.94 2.63 11.66
CA MET A 140 6.32 2.94 12.06
C MET A 140 6.39 3.40 13.53
N GLU A 141 5.49 4.27 13.97
CA GLU A 141 5.39 4.71 15.38
C GLU A 141 5.15 3.53 16.32
N ALA A 142 4.20 2.65 15.98
CA ALA A 142 3.90 1.46 16.80
C ALA A 142 5.12 0.52 16.91
N VAL A 143 5.86 0.33 15.82
CA VAL A 143 7.11 -0.46 15.85
C VAL A 143 8.17 0.22 16.71
N CYS A 144 8.38 1.53 16.53
CA CYS A 144 9.36 2.31 17.30
C CYS A 144 9.08 2.25 18.80
N GLU A 145 7.82 2.41 19.21
CA GLU A 145 7.40 2.29 20.60
C GLU A 145 7.70 0.89 21.14
N HIS A 146 7.35 -0.15 20.41
CA HIS A 146 7.56 -1.53 20.83
C HIS A 146 9.04 -1.88 21.06
N ILE A 147 9.93 -1.43 20.15
CA ILE A 147 11.37 -1.72 20.26
C ILE A 147 12.15 -0.68 21.08
N GLY A 148 11.48 0.33 21.63
CA GLY A 148 12.11 1.38 22.43
C GLY A 148 13.04 2.31 21.66
N VAL A 149 12.82 2.50 20.36
CA VAL A 149 13.58 3.41 19.49
C VAL A 149 12.75 4.66 19.21
N PRO A 150 13.25 5.87 19.51
CA PRO A 150 12.48 7.08 19.23
C PRO A 150 12.39 7.35 17.72
N MET A 151 11.30 8.00 17.28
CA MET A 151 11.09 8.41 15.89
C MET A 151 12.24 9.29 15.35
N SER A 152 12.92 10.02 16.22
CA SER A 152 14.13 10.81 15.86
C SER A 152 15.34 9.95 15.43
N ARG A 153 15.22 8.64 15.38
CA ARG A 153 16.26 7.70 14.92
C ARG A 153 15.76 6.80 13.80
N THR A 154 14.76 7.24 13.06
CA THR A 154 14.18 6.47 11.95
C THR A 154 14.61 7.05 10.60
N VAL A 155 14.66 6.19 9.60
CA VAL A 155 14.74 6.56 8.19
C VAL A 155 13.53 5.96 7.48
N ALA A 156 12.83 6.76 6.72
CA ALA A 156 11.76 6.28 5.85
C ALA A 156 12.11 6.56 4.40
N ILE A 157 11.97 5.55 3.56
CA ILE A 157 12.25 5.62 2.12
C ILE A 157 10.98 5.22 1.38
N GLY A 158 10.55 6.03 0.43
CA GLY A 158 9.32 5.80 -0.32
C GLY A 158 9.37 6.31 -1.75
N ASP A 159 8.36 5.94 -2.54
CA ASP A 159 8.19 6.31 -3.95
C ASP A 159 6.79 6.79 -4.31
N SER A 160 5.82 6.66 -3.39
CA SER A 160 4.40 6.86 -3.69
C SER A 160 3.61 7.60 -2.61
N ASN A 161 2.35 7.97 -2.92
CA ASN A 161 1.50 8.75 -2.02
C ASN A 161 1.28 8.13 -0.64
N ASN A 162 1.28 6.80 -0.53
CA ASN A 162 1.09 6.11 0.74
C ASN A 162 2.33 6.18 1.67
N ASP A 163 3.48 6.68 1.17
CA ASP A 163 4.72 6.86 1.91
C ASP A 163 4.88 8.27 2.49
N VAL A 164 4.10 9.24 1.98
CA VAL A 164 4.25 10.67 2.31
C VAL A 164 4.26 10.92 3.82
N GLU A 165 3.30 10.34 4.57
CA GLU A 165 3.23 10.54 6.01
C GLU A 165 4.43 9.90 6.76
N ALA A 166 4.90 8.74 6.32
CA ALA A 166 6.04 8.07 6.93
C ALA A 166 7.34 8.84 6.66
N VAL A 167 7.53 9.29 5.43
CA VAL A 167 8.69 10.11 5.03
C VAL A 167 8.70 11.43 5.78
N ALA A 168 7.55 12.10 5.91
CA ALA A 168 7.44 13.38 6.63
C ALA A 168 7.67 13.26 8.16
N ARG A 169 7.43 12.09 8.76
CA ARG A 169 7.58 11.88 10.21
C ARG A 169 8.88 11.21 10.63
N ALA A 170 9.61 10.62 9.71
CA ALA A 170 10.92 10.04 9.99
C ALA A 170 11.94 11.12 10.39
N ALA A 171 13.02 10.70 11.05
CA ALA A 171 14.14 11.61 11.31
C ALA A 171 14.92 11.95 10.03
N VAL A 172 14.91 11.04 9.05
CA VAL A 172 15.40 11.27 7.70
C VAL A 172 14.37 10.66 6.73
N GLY A 173 13.74 11.52 5.94
CA GLY A 173 12.80 11.14 4.91
C GLY A 173 13.46 11.12 3.52
N VAL A 174 13.30 10.04 2.77
CA VAL A 174 13.89 9.88 1.44
C VAL A 174 12.82 9.57 0.41
N SER A 175 12.76 10.37 -0.64
CA SER A 175 12.00 10.06 -1.87
C SER A 175 12.92 9.35 -2.85
N ILE A 176 12.52 8.22 -3.44
CA ILE A 176 13.27 7.52 -4.48
C ILE A 176 12.69 7.82 -5.84
N GLY A 177 13.58 8.16 -6.77
CA GLY A 177 13.30 8.21 -8.19
C GLY A 177 12.24 9.23 -8.56
N ASP A 178 11.26 8.75 -9.33
CA ASP A 178 10.16 9.56 -9.85
C ASP A 178 9.01 9.62 -8.82
N GLY A 179 9.33 9.75 -7.53
CA GLY A 179 8.37 9.87 -6.45
C GLY A 179 7.31 10.92 -6.74
N CYS A 180 6.09 10.73 -6.26
CA CYS A 180 5.03 11.70 -6.47
C CYS A 180 5.43 13.08 -5.88
N GLU A 181 4.90 14.17 -6.46
CA GLU A 181 5.24 15.55 -6.08
C GLU A 181 5.12 15.77 -4.55
N ALA A 182 4.03 15.29 -3.94
CA ALA A 182 3.81 15.39 -2.50
C ALA A 182 4.89 14.67 -1.66
N LEU A 183 5.48 13.60 -2.17
CA LEU A 183 6.57 12.90 -1.50
C LEU A 183 7.88 13.67 -1.61
N VAL A 184 8.18 14.21 -2.79
CA VAL A 184 9.36 15.05 -3.02
C VAL A 184 9.34 16.31 -2.14
N GLU A 185 8.16 16.92 -1.96
CA GLU A 185 7.99 18.10 -1.12
C GLU A 185 8.32 17.90 0.36
N VAL A 186 8.11 16.68 0.89
CA VAL A 186 8.31 16.38 2.32
C VAL A 186 9.61 15.64 2.61
N ALA A 187 10.33 15.17 1.58
CA ALA A 187 11.57 14.41 1.74
C ALA A 187 12.76 15.33 2.04
N ASP A 188 13.63 14.90 2.97
CA ASP A 188 14.93 15.54 3.23
C ASP A 188 15.93 15.24 2.12
N ILE A 189 15.78 14.07 1.48
CA ILE A 189 16.68 13.56 0.44
C ILE A 189 15.84 13.07 -0.74
N VAL A 190 16.24 13.49 -1.95
CA VAL A 190 15.69 12.93 -3.20
C VAL A 190 16.78 12.10 -3.87
N ALA A 191 16.55 10.80 -3.92
CA ALA A 191 17.47 9.81 -4.46
C ALA A 191 17.21 9.57 -5.96
N PRO A 192 18.17 9.02 -6.72
CA PRO A 192 17.95 8.59 -8.11
C PRO A 192 16.86 7.52 -8.24
N ALA A 193 16.42 7.24 -9.46
CA ALA A 193 15.47 6.17 -9.75
C ALA A 193 16.00 4.80 -9.30
N VAL A 194 15.08 3.85 -9.03
CA VAL A 194 15.45 2.47 -8.65
C VAL A 194 16.33 1.83 -9.70
N SER A 195 16.07 2.08 -10.99
CA SER A 195 16.87 1.59 -12.12
C SER A 195 18.30 2.17 -12.20
N ALA A 196 18.59 3.21 -11.41
CA ALA A 196 19.90 3.85 -11.27
C ALA A 196 20.48 3.63 -9.85
N ASP A 197 20.25 2.48 -9.27
CA ASP A 197 20.69 2.10 -7.91
C ASP A 197 20.21 3.05 -6.80
N GLY A 198 19.09 3.74 -7.02
CA GLY A 198 18.55 4.76 -6.13
C GLY A 198 18.38 4.31 -4.68
N LEU A 199 18.01 3.05 -4.44
CA LEU A 199 17.89 2.52 -3.09
C LEU A 199 19.25 2.42 -2.37
N ALA A 200 20.27 1.91 -3.03
CA ALA A 200 21.62 1.83 -2.46
C ALA A 200 22.17 3.23 -2.20
N TRP A 201 21.94 4.16 -3.13
CA TRP A 201 22.30 5.57 -2.97
C TRP A 201 21.58 6.21 -1.79
N ALA A 202 20.27 5.99 -1.65
CA ALA A 202 19.45 6.47 -0.54
C ALA A 202 19.95 5.99 0.83
N LEU A 203 20.26 4.70 0.94
CA LEU A 203 20.79 4.11 2.18
C LEU A 203 22.14 4.72 2.58
N ALA A 204 23.02 4.95 1.60
CA ALA A 204 24.32 5.59 1.84
C ALA A 204 24.15 7.07 2.21
N ALA A 205 23.29 7.82 1.50
CA ALA A 205 23.02 9.23 1.79
C ALA A 205 22.38 9.43 3.19
N ALA A 206 21.58 8.45 3.62
CA ALA A 206 21.01 8.42 4.98
C ALA A 206 22.00 7.90 6.05
N GLY A 207 23.24 7.55 5.68
CA GLY A 207 24.26 7.07 6.61
C GLY A 207 24.04 5.66 7.15
N LEU A 208 23.27 4.84 6.46
CA LEU A 208 22.94 3.46 6.87
C LEU A 208 23.93 2.43 6.34
N ILE A 209 24.64 2.74 5.26
CA ILE A 209 25.72 1.92 4.68
C ILE A 209 26.91 2.79 4.30
N ASP A 210 28.12 2.20 4.24
CA ASP A 210 29.31 2.89 3.77
C ASP A 210 29.33 2.96 2.25
N GLY A 211 29.74 4.14 1.71
CA GLY A 211 30.00 4.34 0.28
C GLY A 211 28.75 4.49 -0.58
N ALA A 212 28.43 5.73 -0.97
CA ALA A 212 27.44 5.94 -2.02
C ALA A 212 28.00 5.43 -3.35
N PRO A 213 27.25 4.62 -4.13
CA PRO A 213 27.61 4.40 -5.52
C PRO A 213 27.60 5.76 -6.24
N SER A 214 28.60 6.03 -7.09
CA SER A 214 28.62 7.23 -7.92
C SER A 214 27.35 7.22 -8.79
N PRO A 215 26.61 8.34 -8.90
CA PRO A 215 25.53 8.40 -9.87
C PRO A 215 26.10 8.14 -11.27
N ALA A 216 25.48 7.22 -12.00
CA ALA A 216 25.86 6.88 -13.36
C ALA A 216 25.53 8.01 -14.33
#